data_3e519407b31d6975a93d496b817342d4
#
_entry.id   3e519407b31d6975a93d496b817342d4
#
_cell.length_a   1.000
_cell.length_b   1.000
_cell.length_c   1.000
_cell.angle_alpha   90.00
_cell.angle_beta   90.00
_cell.angle_gamma   90.00
#
_symmetry.space_group_name_H-M   'P 1'
#
loop_
_entity.id
_entity.type
_entity.pdbx_description
1 polymer ?
#
loop_
_entity_poly.entity_id
_entity_poly.type
_entity_poly.pdbx_seq_one_letter_code
_entity_poly.pdbx_strand_id
1 'polypeptide(L)'
;MIKSLGALLIFCFQTLLLTAQDQQATEKVTVVGRMKDVMWKGQLYGNINLDTIIDKKQLYGLGPVEYLTGEIMIVDGRCFVSKVETDTSMRVEETFAVKAPFFGYTTIDQWKPQSLPDSVQSIRQLEDHIQRIVPPERRPVIFKLTGKVENAVVHVVNLPRGSKVSSPAEAHQGQVNYPVQDQEVEIVGFFSTEHKTIFTHHETFLHMHLMTDDRKKMGHLDEAQFKKGAMTLYLPIE
;
A
#
# COMPACT_ATOMS: atom_id res chain seq x y z
N MET A 1 38.56 53.38 59.97
CA MET A 1 38.95 52.02 59.49
C MET A 1 37.68 51.25 59.27
N ILE A 2 37.18 51.22 58.05
CA ILE A 2 35.94 50.53 57.66
C ILE A 2 36.38 49.53 56.58
N LYS A 3 36.24 48.20 56.84
CA LYS A 3 36.51 47.14 55.90
C LYS A 3 35.28 46.87 55.13
N SER A 4 35.34 47.07 53.83
CA SER A 4 34.33 46.73 52.82
C SER A 4 34.44 45.24 52.49
N LEU A 5 33.36 44.49 52.73
CA LEU A 5 33.22 43.08 52.37
C LEU A 5 32.49 43.03 50.98
N GLY A 6 33.21 42.69 49.95
CA GLY A 6 32.67 42.51 48.62
C GLY A 6 32.04 41.10 48.50
N ALA A 7 30.74 41.05 48.29
CA ALA A 7 30.03 39.80 47.98
C ALA A 7 30.12 39.51 46.48
N LEU A 8 30.74 38.40 46.11
CA LEU A 8 30.85 37.87 44.76
C LEU A 8 29.61 37.03 44.46
N LEU A 9 28.67 37.55 43.67
CA LEU A 9 27.50 36.85 43.15
C LEU A 9 27.93 35.98 41.95
N ILE A 10 28.00 34.68 42.17
CA ILE A 10 28.19 33.69 41.10
C ILE A 10 26.83 33.43 40.46
N PHE A 11 26.61 33.94 39.23
CA PHE A 11 25.43 33.64 38.43
C PHE A 11 25.64 32.31 37.72
N CYS A 12 25.03 31.23 38.26
CA CYS A 12 24.95 29.93 37.55
C CYS A 12 23.97 30.06 36.37
N PHE A 13 24.52 30.14 35.17
CA PHE A 13 23.76 30.02 33.94
C PHE A 13 23.47 28.53 33.70
N GLN A 14 22.29 28.07 34.13
CA GLN A 14 21.78 26.75 33.69
C GLN A 14 21.28 26.85 32.25
N THR A 15 22.10 26.39 31.32
CA THR A 15 21.68 26.14 29.94
C THR A 15 20.74 24.93 29.95
N LEU A 16 19.44 25.19 29.86
CA LEU A 16 18.45 24.17 29.49
C LEU A 16 18.75 23.75 28.03
N LEU A 17 19.35 22.58 27.89
CA LEU A 17 19.34 21.84 26.61
C LEU A 17 17.92 21.37 26.40
N LEU A 18 17.12 22.12 25.61
CA LEU A 18 15.92 21.59 24.98
C LEU A 18 16.38 20.52 23.97
N THR A 19 16.29 19.26 24.35
CA THR A 19 16.27 18.17 23.39
C THR A 19 14.96 18.32 22.62
N ALA A 20 15.03 18.87 21.40
CA ALA A 20 13.96 18.72 20.43
C ALA A 20 13.84 17.19 20.20
N GLN A 21 12.82 16.56 20.80
CA GLN A 21 12.34 15.30 20.34
C GLN A 21 11.73 15.62 18.94
N ASP A 22 12.48 15.26 17.90
CA ASP A 22 11.90 15.09 16.56
C ASP A 22 10.76 14.07 16.76
N GLN A 23 9.54 14.57 16.85
CA GLN A 23 8.36 13.76 16.61
C GLN A 23 8.42 13.43 15.12
N GLN A 24 9.07 12.34 14.80
CA GLN A 24 9.05 11.72 13.50
C GLN A 24 7.58 11.41 13.21
N ALA A 25 6.97 12.23 12.35
CA ALA A 25 5.58 12.07 11.97
C ALA A 25 5.46 10.66 11.36
N THR A 26 4.74 9.77 12.02
CA THR A 26 4.38 8.47 11.44
C THR A 26 3.71 8.76 10.10
N GLU A 27 4.30 8.25 9.03
CA GLU A 27 3.85 8.49 7.66
C GLU A 27 2.42 7.99 7.51
N LYS A 28 1.50 8.94 7.51
CA LYS A 28 0.08 8.65 7.55
C LYS A 28 -0.40 8.19 6.18
N VAL A 29 -0.99 6.99 6.11
CA VAL A 29 -1.66 6.53 4.90
C VAL A 29 -2.82 7.48 4.55
N THR A 30 -2.74 8.08 3.36
CA THR A 30 -3.82 8.90 2.81
C THR A 30 -4.80 7.99 2.07
N VAL A 31 -6.08 8.10 2.41
CA VAL A 31 -7.15 7.33 1.78
C VAL A 31 -8.12 8.29 1.10
N VAL A 32 -8.34 8.09 -0.20
CA VAL A 32 -9.30 8.86 -1.01
C VAL A 32 -10.39 7.93 -1.51
N GLY A 33 -11.65 8.33 -1.38
CA GLY A 33 -12.79 7.49 -1.72
C GLY A 33 -12.94 6.28 -0.80
N ARG A 34 -13.91 5.43 -1.09
CA ARG A 34 -14.16 4.21 -0.31
C ARG A 34 -14.62 3.08 -1.20
N MET A 35 -14.03 1.89 -1.03
CA MET A 35 -14.40 0.68 -1.77
C MET A 35 -15.91 0.41 -1.72
N LYS A 36 -16.54 0.54 -0.54
CA LYS A 36 -18.00 0.32 -0.38
C LYS A 36 -18.87 1.27 -1.21
N ASP A 37 -18.42 2.50 -1.45
CA ASP A 37 -19.20 3.45 -2.26
C ASP A 37 -19.10 3.07 -3.76
N VAL A 38 -18.01 2.46 -4.17
CA VAL A 38 -17.81 1.90 -5.52
C VAL A 38 -18.64 0.62 -5.68
N MET A 39 -18.44 -0.36 -4.78
CA MET A 39 -19.00 -1.73 -4.93
C MET A 39 -20.51 -1.82 -4.66
N TRP A 40 -21.07 -0.97 -3.80
CA TRP A 40 -22.50 -1.05 -3.42
C TRP A 40 -23.32 0.16 -3.86
N LYS A 41 -22.68 1.29 -4.21
CA LYS A 41 -23.38 2.52 -4.62
C LYS A 41 -23.07 2.93 -6.06
N GLY A 42 -22.20 2.19 -6.77
CA GLY A 42 -21.86 2.46 -8.15
C GLY A 42 -21.15 3.81 -8.38
N GLN A 43 -20.43 4.34 -7.37
CA GLN A 43 -19.65 5.56 -7.52
C GLN A 43 -18.32 5.25 -8.20
N LEU A 44 -18.38 5.02 -9.52
CA LEU A 44 -17.26 4.48 -10.31
C LEU A 44 -16.30 5.56 -10.84
N TYR A 45 -16.69 6.83 -10.78
CA TYR A 45 -15.86 7.96 -11.25
C TYR A 45 -14.63 8.17 -10.38
N GLY A 46 -13.57 8.71 -10.98
CA GLY A 46 -12.32 8.98 -10.27
C GLY A 46 -12.45 10.11 -9.24
N ASN A 47 -12.25 9.80 -7.98
CA ASN A 47 -12.19 10.75 -6.86
C ASN A 47 -10.82 11.39 -6.71
N ILE A 48 -9.77 10.78 -7.26
CA ILE A 48 -8.42 11.31 -7.31
C ILE A 48 -7.85 11.17 -8.72
N ASN A 49 -7.20 12.24 -9.21
CA ASN A 49 -6.33 12.19 -10.37
C ASN A 49 -4.90 12.06 -9.87
N LEU A 50 -4.24 10.93 -10.14
CA LEU A 50 -2.91 10.64 -9.59
C LEU A 50 -1.84 11.60 -10.10
N ASP A 51 -2.05 12.21 -11.26
CA ASP A 51 -1.13 13.22 -11.79
C ASP A 51 -1.04 14.46 -10.90
N THR A 52 -2.10 14.75 -10.11
CA THR A 52 -2.14 15.89 -9.19
C THR A 52 -1.41 15.67 -7.87
N ILE A 53 -0.91 14.47 -7.59
CA ILE A 53 -0.04 14.24 -6.43
C ILE A 53 1.28 14.96 -6.68
N ILE A 54 1.59 15.95 -5.83
CA ILE A 54 2.72 16.89 -6.07
C ILE A 54 4.06 16.18 -5.89
N ASP A 55 4.26 15.52 -4.75
CA ASP A 55 5.49 14.78 -4.47
C ASP A 55 5.27 13.30 -4.77
N LYS A 56 6.01 12.82 -5.77
CA LYS A 56 5.98 11.43 -6.20
C LYS A 56 7.20 10.64 -5.71
N LYS A 57 8.17 11.31 -5.07
CA LYS A 57 9.36 10.64 -4.57
C LYS A 57 8.99 9.67 -3.45
N GLN A 58 9.49 8.43 -3.56
CA GLN A 58 9.23 7.39 -2.56
C GLN A 58 7.73 7.16 -2.29
N LEU A 59 6.89 7.50 -3.27
CA LEU A 59 5.44 7.30 -3.19
C LEU A 59 5.09 5.83 -3.43
N TYR A 60 4.18 5.31 -2.64
CA TYR A 60 3.60 3.98 -2.76
C TYR A 60 2.08 4.09 -2.67
N GLY A 61 1.36 3.28 -3.43
CA GLY A 61 -0.10 3.30 -3.40
C GLY A 61 -0.71 2.25 -4.30
N LEU A 62 -2.01 1.99 -4.10
CA LEU A 62 -2.76 1.04 -4.91
C LEU A 62 -4.27 1.33 -4.88
N GLY A 63 -4.95 0.83 -5.89
CA GLY A 63 -6.40 0.91 -6.09
C GLY A 63 -6.78 0.65 -7.54
N PRO A 64 -8.06 0.60 -7.87
CA PRO A 64 -8.54 0.38 -9.23
C PRO A 64 -8.53 1.66 -10.07
N VAL A 65 -8.48 1.50 -11.38
CA VAL A 65 -8.75 2.58 -12.34
C VAL A 65 -10.22 2.99 -12.28
N GLU A 66 -10.51 4.27 -12.51
CA GLU A 66 -11.89 4.75 -12.58
C GLU A 66 -12.74 3.90 -13.52
N TYR A 67 -14.04 3.75 -13.20
CA TYR A 67 -14.98 2.85 -13.87
C TYR A 67 -14.60 1.38 -13.80
N LEU A 68 -13.70 0.98 -12.88
CA LEU A 68 -13.20 -0.39 -12.71
C LEU A 68 -12.67 -0.98 -14.04
N THR A 69 -11.82 -0.21 -14.73
CA THR A 69 -11.28 -0.57 -16.07
C THR A 69 -9.80 -0.95 -16.03
N GLY A 70 -9.27 -1.32 -14.88
CA GLY A 70 -7.89 -1.71 -14.66
C GLY A 70 -7.46 -1.58 -13.21
N GLU A 71 -6.20 -1.90 -12.95
CA GLU A 71 -5.58 -1.78 -11.62
C GLU A 71 -4.41 -0.81 -11.63
N ILE A 72 -4.14 -0.20 -10.48
CA ILE A 72 -3.06 0.80 -10.29
C ILE A 72 -2.17 0.35 -9.14
N MET A 73 -0.86 0.39 -9.36
CA MET A 73 0.15 0.17 -8.33
C MET A 73 1.23 1.23 -8.44
N ILE A 74 1.48 1.97 -7.36
CA ILE A 74 2.62 2.89 -7.28
C ILE A 74 3.70 2.25 -6.42
N VAL A 75 4.91 2.20 -6.95
CA VAL A 75 6.10 1.67 -6.29
C VAL A 75 7.24 2.65 -6.48
N ASP A 76 7.80 3.13 -5.37
CA ASP A 76 8.94 4.04 -5.35
C ASP A 76 8.81 5.21 -6.35
N GLY A 77 7.65 5.87 -6.32
CA GLY A 77 7.36 7.02 -7.16
C GLY A 77 7.08 6.73 -8.63
N ARG A 78 6.91 5.47 -9.00
CA ARG A 78 6.54 5.04 -10.37
C ARG A 78 5.14 4.44 -10.36
N CYS A 79 4.26 4.94 -11.20
CA CYS A 79 2.86 4.50 -11.28
C CYS A 79 2.66 3.54 -12.44
N PHE A 80 2.25 2.32 -12.14
CA PHE A 80 1.93 1.27 -13.11
C PHE A 80 0.43 1.07 -13.17
N VAL A 81 -0.08 0.95 -14.39
CA VAL A 81 -1.50 0.74 -14.68
C VAL A 81 -1.63 -0.50 -15.53
N SER A 82 -2.40 -1.49 -15.07
CA SER A 82 -2.72 -2.68 -15.86
C SER A 82 -4.14 -2.60 -16.43
N LYS A 83 -4.29 -3.08 -17.64
CA LYS A 83 -5.57 -3.22 -18.34
C LYS A 83 -5.65 -4.56 -19.04
N VAL A 84 -6.84 -5.14 -19.07
CA VAL A 84 -7.11 -6.37 -19.79
C VAL A 84 -6.95 -6.13 -21.28
N GLU A 85 -6.21 -7.00 -21.99
CA GLU A 85 -6.15 -7.08 -23.44
C GLU A 85 -6.89 -8.32 -23.95
N THR A 86 -6.62 -9.48 -23.33
CA THR A 86 -7.29 -10.74 -23.57
C THR A 86 -7.45 -11.52 -22.27
N ASP A 87 -8.10 -12.68 -22.30
CA ASP A 87 -8.22 -13.56 -21.13
C ASP A 87 -6.85 -14.12 -20.65
N THR A 88 -5.79 -13.95 -21.44
CA THR A 88 -4.45 -14.47 -21.13
C THR A 88 -3.36 -13.41 -21.14
N SER A 89 -3.65 -12.19 -21.60
CA SER A 89 -2.71 -11.08 -21.64
C SER A 89 -3.29 -9.79 -21.08
N MET A 90 -2.43 -9.02 -20.45
CA MET A 90 -2.71 -7.67 -19.99
C MET A 90 -1.63 -6.73 -20.49
N ARG A 91 -1.96 -5.44 -20.59
CA ARG A 91 -0.98 -4.38 -20.81
C ARG A 91 -0.68 -3.72 -19.48
N VAL A 92 0.60 -3.59 -19.17
CA VAL A 92 1.09 -2.80 -18.02
C VAL A 92 1.83 -1.59 -18.59
N GLU A 93 1.37 -0.39 -18.24
CA GLU A 93 1.97 0.86 -18.68
C GLU A 93 2.38 1.72 -17.48
N GLU A 94 3.45 2.48 -17.61
CA GLU A 94 3.91 3.41 -16.58
C GLU A 94 3.34 4.81 -16.87
N THR A 95 2.39 5.27 -16.04
CA THR A 95 1.77 6.58 -16.20
C THR A 95 1.08 7.04 -14.92
N PHE A 96 1.16 8.35 -14.62
CA PHE A 96 0.33 9.01 -13.61
C PHE A 96 -0.96 9.62 -14.19
N ALA A 97 -1.12 9.64 -15.51
CA ALA A 97 -2.32 10.18 -16.19
C ALA A 97 -3.51 9.22 -16.03
N VAL A 98 -3.90 8.93 -14.79
CA VAL A 98 -4.96 7.98 -14.42
C VAL A 98 -5.73 8.50 -13.21
N LYS A 99 -7.01 8.12 -13.13
CA LYS A 99 -7.88 8.42 -11.99
C LYS A 99 -8.32 7.14 -11.29
N ALA A 100 -8.56 7.25 -9.98
CA ALA A 100 -9.05 6.16 -9.15
C ALA A 100 -10.32 6.55 -8.39
N PRO A 101 -11.34 5.67 -8.28
CA PRO A 101 -12.54 5.94 -7.49
C PRO A 101 -12.29 5.76 -5.99
N PHE A 102 -11.36 4.90 -5.60
CA PHE A 102 -10.76 4.86 -4.28
C PHE A 102 -9.27 4.51 -4.40
N PHE A 103 -8.47 5.05 -3.51
CA PHE A 103 -7.02 4.90 -3.57
C PHE A 103 -6.39 5.08 -2.19
N GLY A 104 -5.48 4.20 -1.83
CA GLY A 104 -4.62 4.34 -0.66
C GLY A 104 -3.20 4.67 -1.10
N TYR A 105 -2.55 5.65 -0.48
CA TYR A 105 -1.16 5.98 -0.76
C TYR A 105 -0.45 6.63 0.42
N THR A 106 0.88 6.54 0.41
CA THR A 106 1.77 7.20 1.36
C THR A 106 3.18 7.30 0.76
N THR A 107 4.04 8.12 1.34
CA THR A 107 5.48 8.17 1.04
C THR A 107 6.24 7.39 2.11
N ILE A 108 7.31 6.68 1.73
CA ILE A 108 8.13 5.91 2.66
C ILE A 108 9.59 6.22 2.42
N ASP A 109 10.19 6.94 3.36
CA ASP A 109 11.59 7.33 3.28
C ASP A 109 12.54 6.14 3.43
N GLN A 110 12.25 5.26 4.38
CA GLN A 110 13.12 4.12 4.68
C GLN A 110 12.33 2.85 5.02
N TRP A 111 12.81 1.75 4.50
CA TRP A 111 12.27 0.43 4.72
C TRP A 111 13.17 -0.41 5.61
N LYS A 112 12.56 -1.15 6.55
CA LYS A 112 13.22 -2.19 7.35
C LYS A 112 12.96 -3.55 6.73
N PRO A 113 13.95 -4.17 6.05
CA PRO A 113 13.82 -5.51 5.50
C PRO A 113 13.88 -6.56 6.61
N GLN A 114 13.10 -7.62 6.44
CA GLN A 114 13.16 -8.83 7.27
C GLN A 114 12.77 -10.04 6.43
N SER A 115 13.45 -11.16 6.65
CA SER A 115 13.06 -12.40 5.98
C SER A 115 11.66 -12.81 6.42
N LEU A 116 10.80 -13.17 5.47
CA LEU A 116 9.50 -13.73 5.79
C LEU A 116 9.69 -15.13 6.40
N PRO A 117 9.11 -15.43 7.57
CA PRO A 117 9.26 -16.76 8.18
C PRO A 117 8.75 -17.88 7.27
N ASP A 118 9.42 -19.03 7.23
CA ASP A 118 9.04 -20.19 6.43
C ASP A 118 7.61 -20.72 6.71
N SER A 119 7.06 -20.39 7.87
CA SER A 119 5.68 -20.70 8.24
C SER A 119 4.65 -19.81 7.54
N VAL A 120 5.08 -18.74 6.89
CA VAL A 120 4.21 -17.79 6.18
C VAL A 120 4.28 -18.08 4.69
N GLN A 121 3.34 -18.88 4.21
CA GLN A 121 3.29 -19.34 2.81
C GLN A 121 1.99 -18.91 2.08
N SER A 122 1.05 -18.30 2.78
CA SER A 122 -0.23 -17.84 2.19
C SER A 122 -0.58 -16.44 2.65
N ILE A 123 -1.53 -15.81 1.95
CA ILE A 123 -2.05 -14.47 2.29
C ILE A 123 -2.60 -14.45 3.73
N ARG A 124 -3.34 -15.48 4.13
CA ARG A 124 -3.88 -15.56 5.50
C ARG A 124 -2.77 -15.62 6.55
N GLN A 125 -1.73 -16.44 6.32
CA GLN A 125 -0.60 -16.51 7.23
C GLN A 125 0.21 -15.20 7.26
N LEU A 126 0.27 -14.48 6.12
CA LEU A 126 0.87 -13.15 6.06
C LEU A 126 0.05 -12.13 6.88
N GLU A 127 -1.28 -12.15 6.76
CA GLU A 127 -2.16 -11.31 7.56
C GLU A 127 -1.95 -11.55 9.07
N ASP A 128 -1.98 -12.80 9.50
CA ASP A 128 -1.74 -13.19 10.89
C ASP A 128 -0.33 -12.79 11.37
N HIS A 129 0.67 -12.87 10.48
CA HIS A 129 2.03 -12.47 10.81
C HIS A 129 2.14 -10.94 10.98
N ILE A 130 1.64 -10.16 10.03
CA ILE A 130 1.66 -8.69 10.09
C ILE A 130 0.85 -8.22 11.32
N GLN A 131 -0.29 -8.81 11.59
CA GLN A 131 -1.12 -8.46 12.74
C GLN A 131 -0.37 -8.63 14.08
N ARG A 132 0.51 -9.62 14.20
CA ARG A 132 1.32 -9.87 15.41
C ARG A 132 2.49 -8.89 15.55
N ILE A 133 3.12 -8.48 14.44
CA ILE A 133 4.34 -7.67 14.49
C ILE A 133 4.08 -6.17 14.35
N VAL A 134 2.90 -5.76 13.84
CA VAL A 134 2.51 -4.35 13.71
C VAL A 134 1.50 -4.00 14.80
N PRO A 135 1.88 -3.19 15.78
CA PRO A 135 1.01 -2.81 16.87
C PRO A 135 -0.16 -1.93 16.38
N PRO A 136 -1.29 -1.90 17.10
CA PRO A 136 -2.50 -1.18 16.67
C PRO A 136 -2.29 0.30 16.34
N GLU A 137 -1.46 0.99 17.12
CA GLU A 137 -1.17 2.43 16.95
C GLU A 137 -0.43 2.77 15.65
N ARG A 138 0.17 1.77 15.00
CA ARG A 138 0.84 1.91 13.70
C ARG A 138 -0.06 1.57 12.51
N ARG A 139 -1.34 1.29 12.73
CA ARG A 139 -2.29 0.94 11.68
C ARG A 139 -3.12 2.15 11.27
N PRO A 140 -3.44 2.35 10.01
CA PRO A 140 -3.06 1.53 8.86
C PRO A 140 -1.56 1.61 8.54
N VAL A 141 -0.98 0.51 8.08
CA VAL A 141 0.41 0.44 7.66
C VAL A 141 0.50 -0.06 6.23
N ILE A 142 1.43 0.52 5.47
CA ILE A 142 1.87 -0.03 4.19
C ILE A 142 2.99 -1.03 4.43
N PHE A 143 3.07 -2.04 3.60
CA PHE A 143 4.18 -2.97 3.56
C PHE A 143 4.53 -3.33 2.12
N LYS A 144 5.71 -3.86 1.95
CA LYS A 144 6.20 -4.37 0.67
C LYS A 144 6.76 -5.77 0.86
N LEU A 145 6.53 -6.65 -0.13
CA LEU A 145 7.19 -7.95 -0.22
C LEU A 145 7.95 -8.01 -1.54
N THR A 146 9.15 -8.58 -1.51
CA THR A 146 9.89 -8.94 -2.73
C THR A 146 10.36 -10.38 -2.60
N GLY A 147 10.51 -11.05 -3.72
CA GLY A 147 11.02 -12.39 -3.80
C GLY A 147 10.16 -13.29 -4.66
N LYS A 148 10.25 -14.61 -4.45
CA LYS A 148 9.67 -15.59 -5.35
C LYS A 148 8.36 -16.19 -4.83
N VAL A 149 7.32 -16.16 -5.66
CA VAL A 149 6.09 -16.92 -5.43
C VAL A 149 6.17 -18.28 -6.16
N GLU A 150 5.64 -19.33 -5.53
CA GLU A 150 5.43 -20.62 -6.22
C GLU A 150 4.21 -20.50 -7.14
N ASN A 151 3.13 -19.99 -6.61
CA ASN A 151 1.89 -19.71 -7.34
C ASN A 151 1.26 -18.44 -6.80
N ALA A 152 0.64 -17.67 -7.67
CA ALA A 152 -0.25 -16.56 -7.31
C ALA A 152 -1.32 -16.38 -8.39
N VAL A 153 -2.41 -15.73 -8.01
CA VAL A 153 -3.44 -15.27 -8.94
C VAL A 153 -3.62 -13.79 -8.70
N VAL A 154 -3.50 -13.02 -9.76
CA VAL A 154 -3.87 -11.61 -9.76
C VAL A 154 -5.08 -11.40 -10.66
N HIS A 155 -5.96 -10.48 -10.28
CA HIS A 155 -7.00 -10.06 -11.20
C HIS A 155 -6.81 -8.61 -11.66
N VAL A 156 -7.40 -8.32 -12.80
CA VAL A 156 -7.59 -6.98 -13.32
C VAL A 156 -9.08 -6.76 -13.54
N VAL A 157 -9.66 -5.77 -12.85
CA VAL A 157 -11.05 -5.40 -13.06
C VAL A 157 -11.22 -4.82 -14.46
N ASN A 158 -12.31 -5.20 -15.14
CA ASN A 158 -12.58 -4.79 -16.51
C ASN A 158 -14.09 -4.64 -16.76
N LEU A 159 -14.70 -3.77 -15.96
CA LEU A 159 -16.15 -3.58 -16.00
C LEU A 159 -16.59 -3.07 -17.38
N PRO A 160 -17.57 -3.71 -18.03
CA PRO A 160 -18.09 -3.25 -19.31
C PRO A 160 -18.62 -1.82 -19.22
N ARG A 161 -18.35 -1.02 -20.26
CA ARG A 161 -18.77 0.38 -20.29
C ARG A 161 -20.29 0.52 -20.16
N GLY A 162 -20.73 1.40 -19.26
CA GLY A 162 -22.15 1.65 -19.01
C GLY A 162 -22.79 0.69 -18.00
N SER A 163 -22.03 -0.22 -17.41
CA SER A 163 -22.51 -1.09 -16.34
C SER A 163 -22.98 -0.28 -15.13
N LYS A 164 -24.01 -0.77 -14.48
CA LYS A 164 -24.44 -0.30 -13.15
C LYS A 164 -23.93 -1.26 -12.10
N VAL A 165 -23.51 -0.74 -10.96
CA VAL A 165 -22.96 -1.51 -9.85
C VAL A 165 -23.72 -1.20 -8.58
N SER A 166 -24.25 -2.25 -7.95
CA SER A 166 -24.96 -2.22 -6.67
C SER A 166 -24.51 -3.35 -5.73
N SER A 167 -23.59 -4.20 -6.20
CA SER A 167 -23.00 -5.31 -5.44
C SER A 167 -21.56 -5.58 -5.87
N PRO A 168 -20.72 -6.22 -5.02
CA PRO A 168 -19.38 -6.66 -5.41
C PRO A 168 -19.38 -7.58 -6.63
N ALA A 169 -20.36 -8.50 -6.74
CA ALA A 169 -20.46 -9.39 -7.88
C ALA A 169 -20.66 -8.64 -9.21
N GLU A 170 -21.44 -7.56 -9.19
CA GLU A 170 -21.61 -6.69 -10.37
C GLU A 170 -20.35 -5.88 -10.67
N ALA A 171 -19.64 -5.42 -9.63
CA ALA A 171 -18.38 -4.68 -9.77
C ALA A 171 -17.27 -5.52 -10.43
N HIS A 172 -17.30 -6.84 -10.24
CA HIS A 172 -16.32 -7.76 -10.80
C HIS A 172 -16.75 -8.37 -12.17
N GLN A 173 -17.84 -7.87 -12.79
CA GLN A 173 -18.18 -8.29 -14.15
C GLN A 173 -17.06 -7.92 -15.13
N GLY A 174 -16.65 -8.90 -15.97
CA GLY A 174 -15.57 -8.72 -16.94
C GLY A 174 -14.16 -8.74 -16.34
N GLN A 175 -14.02 -8.98 -15.03
CA GLN A 175 -12.73 -9.23 -14.40
C GLN A 175 -12.02 -10.41 -15.08
N VAL A 176 -10.70 -10.32 -15.23
CA VAL A 176 -9.86 -11.40 -15.75
C VAL A 176 -8.81 -11.76 -14.72
N ASN A 177 -8.68 -13.05 -14.45
CA ASN A 177 -7.69 -13.61 -13.53
C ASN A 177 -6.48 -14.13 -14.30
N TYR A 178 -5.29 -13.77 -13.84
CA TYR A 178 -4.02 -14.15 -14.46
C TYR A 178 -3.15 -14.93 -13.47
N PRO A 179 -2.80 -16.18 -13.80
CA PRO A 179 -1.89 -16.97 -12.97
C PRO A 179 -0.46 -16.44 -13.09
N VAL A 180 0.24 -16.46 -11.96
CA VAL A 180 1.68 -16.20 -11.84
C VAL A 180 2.32 -17.43 -11.21
N GLN A 181 3.29 -18.05 -11.87
CA GLN A 181 3.91 -19.29 -11.44
C GLN A 181 5.43 -19.17 -11.44
N ASP A 182 6.05 -19.55 -10.33
CA ASP A 182 7.51 -19.63 -10.13
C ASP A 182 8.26 -18.35 -10.57
N GLN A 183 7.73 -17.17 -10.23
CA GLN A 183 8.27 -15.87 -10.65
C GLN A 183 8.73 -15.01 -9.48
N GLU A 184 9.74 -14.19 -9.72
CA GLU A 184 10.11 -13.07 -8.87
C GLU A 184 9.04 -11.97 -8.99
N VAL A 185 8.66 -11.42 -7.84
CA VAL A 185 7.58 -10.44 -7.74
C VAL A 185 7.89 -9.33 -6.75
N GLU A 186 7.25 -8.19 -6.97
CA GLU A 186 7.11 -7.13 -5.99
C GLU A 186 5.63 -6.98 -5.65
N ILE A 187 5.32 -6.95 -4.35
CA ILE A 187 3.97 -6.79 -3.82
C ILE A 187 3.96 -5.54 -2.95
N VAL A 188 3.03 -4.63 -3.19
CA VAL A 188 2.70 -3.53 -2.28
C VAL A 188 1.35 -3.84 -1.65
N GLY A 189 1.27 -3.66 -0.34
CA GLY A 189 0.05 -3.92 0.40
C GLY A 189 -0.18 -2.96 1.54
N PHE A 190 -1.45 -2.79 1.89
CA PHE A 190 -1.90 -2.13 3.10
C PHE A 190 -2.49 -3.14 4.07
N PHE A 191 -2.21 -2.95 5.35
CA PHE A 191 -2.83 -3.69 6.44
C PHE A 191 -3.55 -2.72 7.37
N SER A 192 -4.84 -3.01 7.66
CA SER A 192 -5.61 -2.25 8.63
C SER A 192 -6.77 -3.05 9.19
N THR A 193 -6.91 -3.07 10.51
CA THR A 193 -8.03 -3.71 11.20
C THR A 193 -9.30 -2.86 11.25
N GLU A 194 -9.23 -1.57 10.88
CA GLU A 194 -10.32 -0.59 11.01
C GLU A 194 -10.89 -0.12 9.67
N HIS A 195 -10.27 -0.49 8.54
CA HIS A 195 -10.61 0.07 7.23
C HIS A 195 -11.20 -0.97 6.25
N LYS A 196 -11.82 -2.05 6.76
CA LYS A 196 -12.55 -2.99 5.90
C LYS A 196 -13.61 -2.26 5.07
N THR A 197 -13.68 -2.58 3.78
CA THR A 197 -14.56 -1.93 2.80
C THR A 197 -14.30 -0.45 2.55
N ILE A 198 -13.34 0.15 3.21
CA ILE A 198 -12.86 1.51 2.93
C ILE A 198 -11.76 1.42 1.88
N PHE A 199 -10.63 0.81 2.23
CA PHE A 199 -9.55 0.53 1.28
C PHE A 199 -8.87 -0.85 1.49
N THR A 200 -9.25 -1.62 2.51
CA THR A 200 -8.93 -3.05 2.61
C THR A 200 -10.14 -3.90 2.18
N HIS A 201 -9.88 -5.14 1.76
CA HIS A 201 -10.91 -6.04 1.27
C HIS A 201 -11.98 -6.32 2.34
N HIS A 202 -13.19 -6.72 1.92
CA HIS A 202 -14.29 -6.97 2.87
C HIS A 202 -14.08 -8.24 3.71
N GLU A 203 -13.28 -9.19 3.24
CA GLU A 203 -13.01 -10.45 3.95
C GLU A 203 -11.69 -10.45 4.71
N THR A 204 -10.73 -9.58 4.33
CA THR A 204 -9.39 -9.53 4.93
C THR A 204 -9.06 -8.12 5.44
N PHE A 205 -8.02 -8.01 6.26
CA PHE A 205 -7.45 -6.73 6.67
C PHE A 205 -6.37 -6.23 5.70
N LEU A 206 -6.16 -6.97 4.61
CA LEU A 206 -5.18 -6.66 3.59
C LEU A 206 -5.83 -6.08 2.32
N HIS A 207 -5.07 -5.28 1.61
CA HIS A 207 -5.27 -4.93 0.21
C HIS A 207 -3.92 -4.95 -0.45
N MET A 208 -3.73 -5.78 -1.45
CA MET A 208 -2.41 -6.01 -2.06
C MET A 208 -2.50 -6.03 -3.58
N HIS A 209 -1.50 -5.43 -4.23
CA HIS A 209 -1.24 -5.61 -5.64
C HIS A 209 0.12 -6.27 -5.82
N LEU A 210 0.21 -7.17 -6.78
CA LEU A 210 1.42 -7.85 -7.19
C LEU A 210 1.82 -7.43 -8.57
N MET A 211 3.11 -7.21 -8.79
CA MET A 211 3.73 -7.02 -10.10
C MET A 211 4.88 -8.01 -10.27
N THR A 212 4.95 -8.68 -11.44
CA THR A 212 6.09 -9.53 -11.79
C THR A 212 7.32 -8.69 -12.11
N ASP A 213 8.53 -9.22 -11.87
CA ASP A 213 9.79 -8.50 -12.08
C ASP A 213 9.97 -8.05 -13.54
N ASP A 214 9.50 -8.88 -14.49
CA ASP A 214 9.47 -8.53 -15.91
C ASP A 214 8.39 -7.51 -16.31
N ARG A 215 7.55 -7.08 -15.32
CA ARG A 215 6.44 -6.11 -15.46
C ARG A 215 5.39 -6.47 -16.49
N LYS A 216 5.26 -7.73 -16.84
CA LYS A 216 4.24 -8.19 -17.78
C LYS A 216 2.91 -8.48 -17.13
N LYS A 217 2.92 -8.74 -15.82
CA LYS A 217 1.69 -8.95 -15.05
C LYS A 217 1.67 -8.05 -13.83
N MET A 218 0.56 -7.36 -13.62
CA MET A 218 0.28 -6.55 -12.45
C MET A 218 -1.23 -6.51 -12.19
N GLY A 219 -1.64 -6.68 -10.93
CA GLY A 219 -3.06 -6.62 -10.58
C GLY A 219 -3.30 -6.83 -9.09
N HIS A 220 -4.57 -6.81 -8.71
CA HIS A 220 -4.98 -7.13 -7.36
C HIS A 220 -4.66 -8.60 -7.04
N LEU A 221 -4.03 -8.83 -5.89
CA LEU A 221 -3.58 -10.16 -5.47
C LEU A 221 -4.69 -10.90 -4.73
N ASP A 222 -5.23 -11.95 -5.35
CA ASP A 222 -6.29 -12.79 -4.77
C ASP A 222 -5.73 -13.98 -4.00
N GLU A 223 -4.73 -14.63 -4.58
CA GLU A 223 -4.13 -15.84 -4.02
C GLU A 223 -2.60 -15.79 -4.14
N ALA A 224 -1.92 -16.27 -3.12
CA ALA A 224 -0.46 -16.45 -3.18
C ALA A 224 -0.02 -17.66 -2.37
N GLN A 225 0.94 -18.38 -2.95
CA GLN A 225 1.79 -19.34 -2.28
C GLN A 225 3.23 -18.82 -2.34
N PHE A 226 3.71 -18.30 -1.21
CA PHE A 226 5.05 -17.76 -1.08
C PHE A 226 6.07 -18.89 -1.01
N LYS A 227 7.14 -18.77 -1.79
CA LYS A 227 8.23 -19.75 -1.73
C LYS A 227 9.01 -19.61 -0.43
N LYS A 228 9.20 -20.73 0.29
CA LYS A 228 9.95 -20.75 1.56
C LYS A 228 11.35 -20.19 1.39
N GLY A 229 11.75 -19.34 2.33
CA GLY A 229 13.09 -18.74 2.38
C GLY A 229 13.41 -17.76 1.23
N ALA A 230 12.43 -17.47 0.36
CA ALA A 230 12.64 -16.63 -0.83
C ALA A 230 11.90 -15.30 -0.79
N MET A 231 11.24 -14.97 0.33
CA MET A 231 10.49 -13.71 0.45
C MET A 231 11.09 -12.80 1.51
N THR A 232 11.16 -11.52 1.20
CA THR A 232 11.53 -10.45 2.14
C THR A 232 10.33 -9.54 2.37
N LEU A 233 9.97 -9.33 3.63
CA LEU A 233 8.97 -8.35 4.05
C LEU A 233 9.68 -7.05 4.42
N TYR A 234 9.13 -5.93 3.97
CA TYR A 234 9.59 -4.58 4.29
C TYR A 234 8.48 -3.84 5.02
N LEU A 235 8.80 -3.29 6.19
CA LEU A 235 7.96 -2.39 6.94
C LEU A 235 8.62 -1.01 7.02
N PRO A 236 7.87 0.10 7.12
CA PRO A 236 8.42 1.42 7.33
C PRO A 236 9.28 1.48 8.59
N ILE A 237 10.42 2.18 8.53
CA ILE A 237 11.20 2.55 9.72
C ILE A 237 10.52 3.77 10.35
N GLU A 238 10.37 3.77 11.66
CA GLU A 238 9.91 4.91 12.45
C GLU A 238 11.02 5.93 12.68
#